data_f7f82c8b12eab5e83860682d2c958f28
#
_entry.id   f7f82c8b12eab5e83860682d2c958f28
#
_cell.length_a   1.000
_cell.length_b   1.000
_cell.length_c   1.000
_cell.angle_alpha   90.00
_cell.angle_beta   90.00
_cell.angle_gamma   90.00
#
_symmetry.space_group_name_H-M   'P 1'
#
loop_
_entity.id
_entity.type
_entity.pdbx_description
1 polymer ?
#
loop_
_entity_poly.entity_id
_entity_poly.type
_entity_poly.pdbx_seq_one_letter_code
_entity_poly.pdbx_strand_id
1 'polypeptide(L)'
;MMRNDLRRAWPLAFAGLIAAGCASAPPVSERPETPAQAAERRAKAPAPTYNLAGYPPAMREGYIDGCESAKGTPLGRKDAKRFAGDAQYAMGWNDGYAICRK
;
A
#
# COMPACT_ATOMS: atom_id res chain seq x y z
N MET A 1 54.14 13.94 -20.09
CA MET A 1 53.63 13.42 -20.25
C MET A 1 52.81 12.64 -19.59
N MET A 2 52.79 12.12 -18.98
CA MET A 2 52.04 11.31 -18.37
C MET A 2 50.95 11.77 -17.66
N ARG A 3 50.76 12.66 -17.39
CA ARG A 3 49.78 13.13 -16.66
C ARG A 3 48.50 12.72 -17.04
N ASN A 4 48.31 12.37 -17.99
CA ASN A 4 47.05 12.03 -18.39
C ASN A 4 46.52 10.91 -17.75
N ASP A 5 47.20 10.18 -17.25
CA ASP A 5 46.63 9.06 -16.74
C ASP A 5 45.75 9.34 -15.65
N LEU A 6 45.90 10.24 -14.96
CA LEU A 6 45.10 10.41 -13.89
C LEU A 6 43.75 10.61 -14.25
N ARG A 7 43.41 11.02 -15.20
CA ARG A 7 42.14 11.27 -15.37
C ARG A 7 41.37 10.14 -15.50
N ARG A 8 41.80 9.12 -15.75
CA ARG A 8 40.99 8.07 -15.95
C ARG A 8 40.49 7.61 -14.76
N ALA A 9 40.85 7.96 -13.76
CA ALA A 9 40.44 7.37 -12.61
C ALA A 9 39.12 7.76 -12.10
N TRP A 10 38.69 8.81 -12.22
CA TRP A 10 37.52 9.12 -11.56
C TRP A 10 36.27 8.74 -12.05
N PRO A 11 36.13 8.33 -13.01
CA PRO A 11 34.88 7.99 -13.46
C PRO A 11 34.16 7.04 -12.66
N LEU A 12 34.70 6.32 -11.98
CA LEU A 12 33.96 5.40 -11.34
C LEU A 12 33.38 5.80 -10.15
N ALA A 13 33.55 6.65 -9.74
CA ALA A 13 33.09 6.90 -8.52
C ALA A 13 31.67 6.85 -8.30
N PHE A 14 30.93 7.49 -8.59
CA PHE A 14 29.66 7.53 -8.20
C PHE A 14 28.73 6.57 -8.56
N ALA A 15 28.94 5.76 -8.93
CA ALA A 15 28.01 4.86 -9.29
C ALA A 15 27.20 4.49 -8.18
N GLY A 16 26.51 4.10 -7.96
CA GLY A 16 25.82 3.49 -7.03
C GLY A 16 25.17 4.07 -5.96
N LEU A 17 25.14 4.97 -5.65
CA LEU A 17 24.52 5.40 -4.56
C LEU A 17 23.19 5.63 -4.70
N ILE A 18 22.61 5.58 -5.58
CA ILE A 18 21.32 5.81 -5.63
C ILE A 18 20.45 4.97 -5.00
N ALA A 19 20.58 3.94 -4.99
CA ALA A 19 19.64 3.07 -4.52
C ALA A 19 18.89 3.41 -3.35
N ALA A 20 19.23 3.77 -2.54
CA ALA A 20 18.55 3.88 -1.38
C ALA A 20 17.29 4.55 -1.34
N GLY A 21 16.77 4.67 -0.53
CA GLY A 21 15.83 5.47 -0.25
C GLY A 21 14.57 5.30 -0.49
N CYS A 22 14.16 4.56 -1.03
CA CYS A 22 12.87 4.56 -1.28
C CYS A 22 12.07 3.87 -0.41
N ALA A 23 12.39 3.21 0.34
CA ALA A 23 11.50 2.43 1.01
C ALA A 23 11.05 2.90 2.27
N SER A 24 10.71 3.96 2.42
CA SER A 24 10.38 4.34 3.73
C SER A 24 9.01 3.98 4.11
N ALA A 25 8.10 4.01 3.33
CA ALA A 25 6.75 3.76 3.78
C ALA A 25 6.41 2.32 3.65
N PRO A 26 5.67 1.76 4.53
CA PRO A 26 5.24 0.39 4.38
C PRO A 26 4.28 0.29 3.23
N PRO A 27 4.46 -0.64 2.41
CA PRO A 27 3.61 -0.74 1.25
C PRO A 27 2.26 -1.32 1.58
N VAL A 28 1.28 -0.83 0.94
CA VAL A 28 -0.02 -1.43 0.98
C VAL A 28 -0.02 -2.53 -0.05
N SER A 29 -0.50 -3.69 0.33
CA SER A 29 -0.55 -4.80 -0.60
C SER A 29 -1.58 -4.54 -1.67
N GLU A 30 -1.20 -4.58 -2.90
CA GLU A 30 -2.10 -4.36 -4.00
C GLU A 30 -2.29 -5.61 -4.85
N ARG A 31 -1.79 -6.75 -4.41
CA ARG A 31 -1.97 -7.94 -5.17
C ARG A 31 -3.38 -8.45 -5.01
N PRO A 32 -4.00 -8.97 -6.04
CA PRO A 32 -5.31 -9.58 -5.89
C PRO A 32 -5.24 -10.75 -4.94
N GLU A 33 -6.29 -10.96 -4.19
CA GLU A 33 -6.33 -12.11 -3.31
C GLU A 33 -7.62 -12.88 -3.53
N THR A 34 -7.58 -14.14 -3.23
CA THR A 34 -8.77 -14.97 -3.35
C THR A 34 -9.71 -14.69 -2.19
N PRO A 35 -10.98 -15.05 -2.33
CA PRO A 35 -11.89 -14.90 -1.20
C PRO A 35 -11.44 -15.61 0.05
N ALA A 36 -10.80 -16.77 -0.09
CA ALA A 36 -10.31 -17.49 1.07
C ALA A 36 -9.20 -16.74 1.76
N GLN A 37 -8.29 -16.17 0.99
CA GLN A 37 -7.22 -15.38 1.57
C GLN A 37 -7.75 -14.14 2.26
N ALA A 38 -8.75 -13.51 1.68
CA ALA A 38 -9.34 -12.34 2.30
C ALA A 38 -10.00 -12.69 3.62
N ALA A 39 -10.72 -13.80 3.67
CA ALA A 39 -11.35 -14.23 4.90
C ALA A 39 -10.32 -14.55 5.97
N GLU A 40 -9.23 -15.19 5.57
CA GLU A 40 -8.20 -15.54 6.52
C GLU A 40 -7.52 -14.28 7.07
N ARG A 41 -7.26 -13.32 6.22
CA ARG A 41 -6.67 -12.08 6.65
C ARG A 41 -7.57 -11.36 7.66
N ARG A 42 -8.84 -11.33 7.40
CA ARG A 42 -9.77 -10.68 8.30
C ARG A 42 -9.92 -11.42 9.62
N ALA A 43 -9.82 -12.71 9.59
CA ALA A 43 -9.98 -13.48 10.79
C ALA A 43 -8.80 -13.34 11.74
N LYS A 44 -7.62 -13.03 11.22
CA LYS A 44 -6.46 -12.97 12.05
C LYS A 44 -6.26 -11.66 12.76
N ALA A 45 -6.95 -10.63 12.36
CA ALA A 45 -6.72 -9.31 12.93
C ALA A 45 -7.88 -8.93 13.84
N PRO A 46 -7.70 -8.00 14.73
CA PRO A 46 -8.80 -7.55 15.57
C PRO A 46 -9.90 -6.97 14.72
N ALA A 47 -11.11 -7.21 15.10
CA ALA A 47 -12.24 -6.71 14.34
C ALA A 47 -12.26 -5.19 14.40
N PRO A 48 -12.50 -4.56 13.28
CA PRO A 48 -12.59 -3.10 13.28
C PRO A 48 -13.87 -2.68 13.99
N THR A 49 -13.84 -1.48 14.53
CA THR A 49 -14.98 -1.01 15.28
C THR A 49 -15.70 0.09 14.54
N TYR A 50 -15.84 -0.01 13.25
CA TYR A 50 -16.51 1.01 12.50
C TYR A 50 -17.99 0.69 12.40
N ASN A 51 -18.81 1.72 12.41
CA ASN A 51 -20.21 1.50 12.19
C ASN A 51 -20.49 1.75 10.71
N LEU A 52 -20.54 0.69 9.97
CA LEU A 52 -20.75 0.77 8.53
C LEU A 52 -22.12 0.24 8.13
N ALA A 53 -23.07 0.32 9.04
CA ALA A 53 -24.42 -0.13 8.76
C ALA A 53 -25.02 0.72 7.65
N GLY A 54 -25.65 0.09 6.71
CA GLY A 54 -26.25 0.81 5.60
C GLY A 54 -25.35 0.98 4.40
N TYR A 55 -24.08 0.64 4.52
CA TYR A 55 -23.20 0.73 3.37
C TYR A 55 -23.29 -0.56 2.57
N PRO A 56 -23.21 -0.49 1.25
CA PRO A 56 -23.13 -1.71 0.44
C PRO A 56 -21.92 -2.53 0.80
N PRO A 57 -21.98 -3.84 0.62
CA PRO A 57 -20.87 -4.70 1.04
C PRO A 57 -19.51 -4.31 0.45
N ALA A 58 -19.45 -3.98 -0.84
CA ALA A 58 -18.18 -3.63 -1.44
C ALA A 58 -17.63 -2.34 -0.84
N MET A 59 -18.49 -1.39 -0.54
CA MET A 59 -18.05 -0.13 0.06
C MET A 59 -17.57 -0.37 1.49
N ARG A 60 -18.24 -1.24 2.24
CA ARG A 60 -17.76 -1.56 3.58
C ARG A 60 -16.38 -2.19 3.55
N GLU A 61 -16.18 -3.12 2.62
CA GLU A 61 -14.88 -3.77 2.52
C GLU A 61 -13.80 -2.78 2.12
N GLY A 62 -14.11 -1.90 1.18
CA GLY A 62 -13.16 -0.87 0.80
C GLY A 62 -12.82 0.05 1.95
N TYR A 63 -13.83 0.46 2.71
CA TYR A 63 -13.60 1.36 3.84
C TYR A 63 -12.67 0.71 4.87
N ILE A 64 -12.92 -0.54 5.19
CA ILE A 64 -12.06 -1.21 6.15
C ILE A 64 -10.64 -1.34 5.60
N ASP A 65 -10.51 -1.78 4.36
CA ASP A 65 -9.19 -1.93 3.77
C ASP A 65 -8.44 -0.59 3.73
N GLY A 66 -9.12 0.47 3.36
CA GLY A 66 -8.49 1.80 3.30
C GLY A 66 -8.14 2.34 4.67
N CYS A 67 -9.06 2.22 5.61
CA CYS A 67 -8.81 2.72 6.95
C CYS A 67 -7.67 1.96 7.62
N GLU A 68 -7.67 0.65 7.50
CA GLU A 68 -6.63 -0.15 8.11
C GLU A 68 -5.28 0.06 7.41
N SER A 69 -5.31 0.36 6.10
CA SER A 69 -4.09 0.73 5.39
C SER A 69 -3.52 2.04 5.93
N ALA A 70 -4.39 3.01 6.16
CA ALA A 70 -3.94 4.28 6.70
C ALA A 70 -3.36 4.14 8.10
N LYS A 71 -3.91 3.23 8.88
CA LYS A 71 -3.42 2.99 10.23
C LYS A 71 -2.20 2.06 10.26
N GLY A 72 -1.90 1.41 9.16
CA GLY A 72 -0.75 0.52 9.11
C GLY A 72 -0.94 -0.81 9.82
N THR A 73 -2.17 -1.27 9.94
CA THR A 73 -2.42 -2.53 10.64
C THR A 73 -2.35 -3.70 9.68
N PRO A 74 -2.31 -4.93 10.20
CA PRO A 74 -2.28 -6.09 9.32
C PRO A 74 -3.52 -6.28 8.45
N LEU A 75 -4.61 -5.60 8.75
CA LEU A 75 -5.77 -5.65 7.89
C LEU A 75 -5.65 -4.75 6.69
N GLY A 76 -4.66 -3.89 6.64
CA GLY A 76 -4.54 -2.93 5.55
C GLY A 76 -4.20 -3.61 4.25
N ARG A 77 -4.90 -3.23 3.20
CA ARG A 77 -4.56 -3.70 1.88
C ARG A 77 -5.33 -2.90 0.85
N LYS A 78 -4.92 -2.94 -0.36
CA LYS A 78 -5.64 -2.33 -1.44
C LYS A 78 -5.71 -3.34 -2.57
N ASP A 79 -6.91 -3.82 -2.86
CA ASP A 79 -7.10 -4.76 -3.95
C ASP A 79 -7.12 -3.94 -5.24
N ALA A 80 -6.03 -3.92 -5.96
CA ALA A 80 -5.88 -3.05 -7.12
C ALA A 80 -6.90 -3.36 -8.19
N LYS A 81 -7.25 -4.62 -8.38
CA LYS A 81 -8.21 -4.98 -9.39
C LYS A 81 -9.60 -4.49 -9.02
N ARG A 82 -10.00 -4.63 -7.80
CA ARG A 82 -11.28 -4.13 -7.37
C ARG A 82 -11.30 -2.61 -7.33
N PHE A 83 -10.21 -2.01 -6.94
CA PHE A 83 -10.13 -0.55 -6.92
C PHE A 83 -10.34 0.02 -8.32
N ALA A 84 -9.83 -0.64 -9.32
CA ALA A 84 -10.00 -0.18 -10.69
C ALA A 84 -11.37 -0.53 -11.26
N GLY A 85 -11.94 -1.63 -10.86
CA GLY A 85 -13.16 -2.11 -11.50
C GLY A 85 -14.44 -2.02 -10.69
N ASP A 86 -14.36 -1.69 -9.42
CA ASP A 86 -15.54 -1.64 -8.56
C ASP A 86 -15.58 -0.27 -7.90
N ALA A 87 -16.46 0.58 -8.37
CA ALA A 87 -16.52 1.96 -7.90
C ALA A 87 -16.88 2.04 -6.42
N GLN A 88 -17.70 1.12 -5.92
CA GLN A 88 -18.07 1.15 -4.52
C GLN A 88 -16.88 0.79 -3.63
N TYR A 89 -16.09 -0.21 -4.06
CA TYR A 89 -14.89 -0.54 -3.30
C TYR A 89 -13.92 0.64 -3.30
N ALA A 90 -13.72 1.26 -4.45
CA ALA A 90 -12.79 2.39 -4.55
C ALA A 90 -13.25 3.56 -3.70
N MET A 91 -14.55 3.85 -3.70
CA MET A 91 -15.07 4.94 -2.91
C MET A 91 -14.89 4.66 -1.43
N GLY A 92 -15.23 3.47 -1.00
CA GLY A 92 -15.04 3.09 0.39
C GLY A 92 -13.58 3.16 0.80
N TRP A 93 -12.69 2.66 -0.06
CA TRP A 93 -11.28 2.66 0.25
C TRP A 93 -10.74 4.08 0.44
N ASN A 94 -11.09 4.96 -0.49
CA ASN A 94 -10.64 6.33 -0.41
C ASN A 94 -11.19 7.04 0.83
N ASP A 95 -12.45 6.81 1.14
CA ASP A 95 -13.04 7.42 2.32
C ASP A 95 -12.39 6.92 3.59
N GLY A 96 -12.21 5.62 3.70
CA GLY A 96 -11.59 5.06 4.90
C GLY A 96 -10.18 5.55 5.07
N TYR A 97 -9.42 5.58 4.00
CA TYR A 97 -8.05 6.05 4.07
C TYR A 97 -8.00 7.52 4.50
N ALA A 98 -8.83 8.35 3.91
CA ALA A 98 -8.81 9.77 4.23
C ALA A 98 -9.19 10.04 5.68
N ILE A 99 -10.17 9.30 6.18
CA ILE A 99 -10.62 9.53 7.54
C ILE A 99 -9.62 9.01 8.57
N CYS A 100 -9.01 7.89 8.30
CA CYS A 100 -8.16 7.23 9.30
C CYS A 100 -6.70 7.64 9.26
N ARG A 101 -6.30 8.41 8.28
CA ARG A 101 -4.89 8.76 8.20
C ARG A 101 -4.50 9.92 9.08
N LYS A 102 -5.41 10.52 9.78
CA LYS A 102 -5.04 11.63 10.64
C LYS A 102 -4.37 11.23 11.88
#